data_4e6e8e3df334f5353d7056f459bfe97e
#
_entry.id   4e6e8e3df334f5353d7056f459bfe97e
#
_cell.length_a   1.000
_cell.length_b   1.000
_cell.length_c   1.000
_cell.angle_alpha   90.00
_cell.angle_beta   90.00
_cell.angle_gamma   90.00
#
_symmetry.space_group_name_H-M   'P 1'
#
loop_
_entity.id
_entity.type
_entity.pdbx_description
1 polymer ?
#
loop_
_entity_poly.entity_id
_entity_poly.type
_entity_poly.pdbx_seq_one_letter_code
_entity_poly.pdbx_strand_id
1 'polypeptide(L)'
;FVEQDPADYWRAVCEATAKLMDKTGVSADDVKGVVFSTQAMGIIPIDKYGNVLHNNITWVDGRAEKQAQSIMKKLGGKRIFSLVAGTPIMGKDVVAKLIWLKEEMPSVYNDAKYFLDVNGFLKFKCTGVAVAEYSGASSYGLDTKKKTWLGALKLTGIDMKKLPPLVKSTDMIGE
;
A
#
# COMPACT_ATOMS: atom_id res chain seq x y z
N PHE A 1 -6.52 12.39 12.08
CA PHE A 1 -6.67 11.60 10.84
C PHE A 1 -6.08 12.40 9.69
N VAL A 2 -5.28 11.75 8.85
CA VAL A 2 -4.64 12.37 7.69
C VAL A 2 -4.87 11.49 6.47
N GLU A 3 -5.71 11.96 5.56
CA GLU A 3 -6.13 11.24 4.37
C GLU A 3 -5.92 12.08 3.12
N GLN A 4 -5.81 11.40 1.97
CA GLN A 4 -5.75 12.02 0.65
C GLN A 4 -6.65 11.26 -0.32
N ASP A 5 -7.35 11.97 -1.18
CA ASP A 5 -8.16 11.34 -2.24
C ASP A 5 -7.22 10.72 -3.30
N PRO A 6 -7.31 9.41 -3.55
CA PRO A 6 -6.51 8.77 -4.60
C PRO A 6 -6.76 9.32 -6.01
N ALA A 7 -7.94 9.89 -6.27
CA ALA A 7 -8.23 10.53 -7.55
C ALA A 7 -7.32 11.74 -7.78
N ASP A 8 -6.94 12.46 -6.72
CA ASP A 8 -6.03 13.61 -6.83
C ASP A 8 -4.62 13.19 -7.28
N TYR A 9 -4.14 12.03 -6.83
CA TYR A 9 -2.85 11.50 -7.30
C TYR A 9 -2.88 11.24 -8.81
N TRP A 10 -3.93 10.56 -9.28
CA TRP A 10 -4.06 10.25 -10.70
C TRP A 10 -4.21 11.50 -11.54
N ARG A 11 -5.06 12.44 -11.12
CA ARG A 11 -5.21 13.74 -11.79
C ARG A 11 -3.89 14.49 -11.88
N ALA A 12 -3.14 14.57 -10.76
CA ALA A 12 -1.85 15.26 -10.73
C ALA A 12 -0.83 14.62 -11.68
N VAL A 13 -0.78 13.28 -11.76
CA VAL A 13 0.08 12.56 -12.71
C VAL A 13 -0.30 12.91 -14.15
N CYS A 14 -1.58 12.84 -14.49
CA CYS A 14 -2.05 13.16 -15.86
C CYS A 14 -1.75 14.60 -16.25
N GLU A 15 -2.06 15.57 -15.36
CA GLU A 15 -1.81 16.99 -15.62
C GLU A 15 -0.32 17.32 -15.74
N ALA A 16 0.51 16.75 -14.85
CA ALA A 16 1.96 16.97 -14.89
C ALA A 16 2.58 16.37 -16.15
N THR A 17 2.13 15.18 -16.56
CA THR A 17 2.59 14.51 -17.77
C THR A 17 2.20 15.32 -19.00
N ALA A 18 0.94 15.77 -19.11
CA ALA A 18 0.49 16.59 -20.24
C ALA A 18 1.30 17.89 -20.36
N LYS A 19 1.51 18.60 -19.24
CA LYS A 19 2.33 19.83 -19.21
C LYS A 19 3.79 19.57 -19.59
N LEU A 20 4.35 18.43 -19.17
CA LEU A 20 5.72 18.06 -19.50
C LEU A 20 5.87 17.81 -21.01
N MET A 21 4.97 17.05 -21.59
CA MET A 21 4.98 16.73 -23.02
C MET A 21 4.79 17.97 -23.88
N ASP A 22 3.84 18.84 -23.52
CA ASP A 22 3.63 20.13 -24.19
C ASP A 22 4.89 21.02 -24.16
N LYS A 23 5.50 21.14 -22.98
CA LYS A 23 6.71 21.94 -22.77
C LYS A 23 7.93 21.41 -23.51
N THR A 24 8.07 20.09 -23.64
CA THR A 24 9.26 19.45 -24.23
C THR A 24 9.11 19.11 -25.69
N GLY A 25 7.89 19.05 -26.22
CA GLY A 25 7.58 18.57 -27.55
C GLY A 25 7.85 17.08 -27.79
N VAL A 26 8.06 16.31 -26.74
CA VAL A 26 8.29 14.85 -26.82
C VAL A 26 7.00 14.16 -27.27
N SER A 27 7.10 13.29 -28.28
CA SER A 27 5.98 12.45 -28.72
C SER A 27 5.72 11.33 -27.72
N ALA A 28 4.44 10.94 -27.56
CA ALA A 28 4.08 9.77 -26.77
C ALA A 28 4.81 8.48 -27.25
N ASP A 29 5.05 8.36 -28.57
CA ASP A 29 5.75 7.22 -29.16
C ASP A 29 7.24 7.15 -28.78
N ASP A 30 7.81 8.25 -28.32
CA ASP A 30 9.19 8.32 -27.84
C ASP A 30 9.33 7.96 -26.36
N VAL A 31 8.23 7.90 -25.60
CA VAL A 31 8.22 7.50 -24.19
C VAL A 31 8.37 5.99 -24.11
N LYS A 32 9.51 5.51 -23.63
CA LYS A 32 9.83 4.06 -23.57
C LYS A 32 9.44 3.40 -22.25
N GLY A 33 9.05 4.18 -21.26
CA GLY A 33 8.60 3.61 -19.98
C GLY A 33 8.21 4.69 -18.98
N VAL A 34 7.36 4.28 -18.03
CA VAL A 34 6.92 5.11 -16.91
C VAL A 34 7.24 4.37 -15.61
N VAL A 35 7.84 5.06 -14.67
CA VAL A 35 8.12 4.55 -13.33
C VAL A 35 7.66 5.55 -12.28
N PHE A 36 7.12 5.04 -11.19
CA PHE A 36 6.64 5.89 -10.10
C PHE A 36 7.56 5.83 -8.89
N SER A 37 7.91 7.00 -8.35
CA SER A 37 8.47 7.17 -7.01
C SER A 37 7.42 7.90 -6.16
N THR A 38 7.00 7.30 -5.06
CA THR A 38 5.85 7.77 -4.28
C THR A 38 6.12 7.76 -2.78
N GLN A 39 5.20 8.36 -2.01
CA GLN A 39 5.18 8.15 -0.57
C GLN A 39 4.93 6.65 -0.25
N ALA A 40 5.58 6.15 0.80
CA ALA A 40 5.38 4.81 1.32
C ALA A 40 4.28 4.77 2.41
N MET A 41 3.92 3.56 2.88
CA MET A 41 3.08 3.31 4.06
C MET A 41 1.64 3.88 3.98
N GLY A 42 1.17 4.23 2.78
CA GLY A 42 -0.22 4.55 2.53
C GLY A 42 -1.07 3.30 2.34
N ILE A 43 -2.39 3.42 2.52
CA ILE A 43 -3.35 2.33 2.26
C ILE A 43 -4.52 2.87 1.46
N ILE A 44 -4.72 2.28 0.28
CA ILE A 44 -5.84 2.55 -0.63
C ILE A 44 -6.59 1.23 -0.84
N PRO A 45 -7.77 1.03 -0.23
CA PRO A 45 -8.58 -0.15 -0.49
C PRO A 45 -9.27 -0.02 -1.84
N ILE A 46 -9.17 -1.06 -2.67
CA ILE A 46 -9.89 -1.18 -3.92
C ILE A 46 -10.74 -2.45 -3.95
N ASP A 47 -11.91 -2.38 -4.57
CA ASP A 47 -12.78 -3.54 -4.77
C ASP A 47 -12.30 -4.42 -5.95
N LYS A 48 -13.07 -5.47 -6.25
CA LYS A 48 -12.76 -6.38 -7.38
C LYS A 48 -12.91 -5.74 -8.76
N TYR A 49 -13.55 -4.60 -8.84
CA TYR A 49 -13.74 -3.83 -10.09
C TYR A 49 -12.70 -2.69 -10.21
N GLY A 50 -11.89 -2.47 -9.17
CA GLY A 50 -10.89 -1.41 -9.12
C GLY A 50 -11.42 -0.07 -8.58
N ASN A 51 -12.66 -0.03 -8.06
CA ASN A 51 -13.18 1.17 -7.43
C ASN A 51 -12.49 1.39 -6.09
N VAL A 52 -12.14 2.64 -5.80
CA VAL A 52 -11.62 3.06 -4.50
C VAL A 52 -12.75 3.05 -3.47
N LEU A 53 -12.55 2.36 -2.36
CA LEU A 53 -13.53 2.23 -1.29
C LEU A 53 -13.33 3.22 -0.14
N HIS A 54 -12.16 3.80 -0.02
CA HIS A 54 -11.80 4.77 1.01
C HIS A 54 -10.60 5.61 0.57
N ASN A 55 -10.50 6.83 1.08
CA ASN A 55 -9.31 7.66 0.90
C ASN A 55 -8.02 6.95 1.33
N ASN A 56 -6.90 7.34 0.76
CA ASN A 56 -5.60 6.88 1.22
C ASN A 56 -5.36 7.32 2.68
N ILE A 57 -5.20 6.35 3.57
CA ILE A 57 -4.72 6.61 4.94
C ILE A 57 -3.21 6.78 4.87
N THR A 58 -2.71 8.02 4.99
CA THR A 58 -1.32 8.37 4.69
C THR A 58 -0.32 7.87 5.75
N TRP A 59 0.96 7.94 5.43
CA TRP A 59 2.07 7.47 6.29
C TRP A 59 2.22 8.24 7.61
N VAL A 60 1.74 9.49 7.69
CA VAL A 60 1.76 10.30 8.93
C VAL A 60 0.57 10.02 9.85
N ASP A 61 -0.44 9.30 9.37
CA ASP A 61 -1.65 9.02 10.13
C ASP A 61 -1.40 7.96 11.21
N GLY A 62 -1.58 8.34 12.45
CA GLY A 62 -1.36 7.49 13.62
C GLY A 62 -2.62 6.89 14.24
N ARG A 63 -3.78 6.90 13.51
CA ARG A 63 -5.09 6.48 14.07
C ARG A 63 -5.12 5.08 14.67
N ALA A 64 -4.25 4.18 14.22
CA ALA A 64 -4.27 2.77 14.58
C ALA A 64 -3.37 2.41 15.78
N GLU A 65 -3.09 3.36 16.69
CA GLU A 65 -2.20 3.12 17.83
C GLU A 65 -2.74 2.02 18.77
N LYS A 66 -4.06 1.98 19.01
CA LYS A 66 -4.71 0.92 19.81
C LYS A 66 -4.50 -0.46 19.19
N GLN A 67 -4.61 -0.56 17.86
CA GLN A 67 -4.40 -1.79 17.11
C GLN A 67 -2.94 -2.22 17.14
N ALA A 68 -2.00 -1.28 17.00
CA ALA A 68 -0.57 -1.54 17.11
C ALA A 68 -0.21 -2.16 18.47
N GLN A 69 -0.73 -1.60 19.56
CA GLN A 69 -0.52 -2.12 20.90
C GLN A 69 -1.14 -3.52 21.07
N SER A 70 -2.34 -3.75 20.53
CA SER A 70 -3.02 -5.07 20.55
C SER A 70 -2.21 -6.13 19.80
N ILE A 71 -1.70 -5.80 18.61
CA ILE A 71 -0.85 -6.70 17.81
C ILE A 71 0.40 -7.07 18.61
N MET A 72 1.11 -6.08 19.15
CA MET A 72 2.33 -6.34 19.93
C MET A 72 2.04 -7.22 21.17
N LYS A 73 0.92 -6.98 21.85
CA LYS A 73 0.52 -7.81 23.01
C LYS A 73 0.30 -9.27 22.59
N LYS A 74 -0.37 -9.51 21.47
CA LYS A 74 -0.61 -10.87 20.92
C LYS A 74 0.69 -11.57 20.49
N LEU A 75 1.71 -10.81 20.08
CA LEU A 75 3.00 -11.35 19.63
C LEU A 75 4.07 -11.41 20.74
N GLY A 76 3.68 -11.49 21.99
CA GLY A 76 4.57 -11.67 23.15
C GLY A 76 5.01 -10.39 23.85
N GLY A 77 4.41 -9.24 23.47
CA GLY A 77 4.68 -7.94 24.07
C GLY A 77 5.79 -7.14 23.37
N LYS A 78 5.83 -5.85 23.68
CA LYS A 78 6.71 -4.88 23.03
C LYS A 78 8.20 -5.27 23.08
N ARG A 79 8.66 -5.81 24.21
CA ARG A 79 10.09 -6.20 24.39
C ARG A 79 10.48 -7.35 23.47
N ILE A 80 9.67 -8.42 23.44
CA ILE A 80 9.94 -9.62 22.62
C ILE A 80 9.83 -9.23 21.14
N PHE A 81 8.80 -8.50 20.77
CA PHE A 81 8.61 -8.05 19.39
C PHE A 81 9.79 -7.18 18.91
N SER A 82 10.24 -6.20 19.70
CA SER A 82 11.36 -5.34 19.33
C SER A 82 12.68 -6.10 19.22
N LEU A 83 12.87 -7.15 20.05
CA LEU A 83 14.07 -7.99 19.96
C LEU A 83 14.13 -8.78 18.65
N VAL A 84 12.98 -9.21 18.13
CA VAL A 84 12.88 -10.04 16.92
C VAL A 84 12.77 -9.18 15.66
N ALA A 85 12.00 -8.10 15.70
CA ALA A 85 11.67 -7.25 14.55
C ALA A 85 12.49 -5.95 14.50
N GLY A 86 13.27 -5.65 15.53
CA GLY A 86 14.12 -4.46 15.63
C GLY A 86 13.38 -3.19 16.09
N THR A 87 12.11 -3.02 15.72
CA THR A 87 11.30 -1.85 16.08
C THR A 87 9.89 -2.24 16.48
N PRO A 88 9.24 -1.54 17.43
CA PRO A 88 7.84 -1.78 17.76
C PRO A 88 6.92 -1.35 16.62
N ILE A 89 5.77 -2.02 16.49
CA ILE A 89 4.69 -1.56 15.61
C ILE A 89 4.08 -0.29 16.21
N MET A 90 3.84 0.70 15.38
CA MET A 90 3.22 1.98 15.72
C MET A 90 1.87 2.15 14.99
N GLY A 91 1.05 3.07 15.47
CA GLY A 91 -0.25 3.36 14.87
C GLY A 91 -0.20 3.86 13.41
N LYS A 92 0.95 4.33 12.95
CA LYS A 92 1.18 4.74 11.57
C LYS A 92 1.55 3.57 10.64
N ASP A 93 1.88 2.39 11.18
CA ASP A 93 2.29 1.26 10.37
C ASP A 93 1.12 0.62 9.64
N VAL A 94 1.38 0.15 8.44
CA VAL A 94 0.37 -0.40 7.53
C VAL A 94 -0.40 -1.55 8.16
N VAL A 95 0.30 -2.45 8.85
CA VAL A 95 -0.32 -3.61 9.53
C VAL A 95 -1.35 -3.17 10.57
N ALA A 96 -1.03 -2.12 11.36
CA ALA A 96 -1.95 -1.58 12.36
C ALA A 96 -3.18 -0.93 11.70
N LYS A 97 -2.98 -0.17 10.61
CA LYS A 97 -4.07 0.47 9.84
C LYS A 97 -4.98 -0.55 9.16
N LEU A 98 -4.45 -1.68 8.68
CA LEU A 98 -5.28 -2.76 8.12
C LEU A 98 -6.20 -3.37 9.18
N ILE A 99 -5.71 -3.55 10.41
CA ILE A 99 -6.55 -4.00 11.53
C ILE A 99 -7.55 -2.93 11.93
N TRP A 100 -7.14 -1.65 11.92
CA TRP A 100 -8.06 -0.54 12.17
C TRP A 100 -9.21 -0.53 11.15
N LEU A 101 -8.92 -0.65 9.85
CA LEU A 101 -9.97 -0.75 8.82
C LEU A 101 -10.90 -1.95 9.07
N LYS A 102 -10.34 -3.09 9.49
CA LYS A 102 -11.13 -4.28 9.80
C LYS A 102 -12.08 -4.08 10.98
N GLU A 103 -11.64 -3.36 12.01
CA GLU A 103 -12.40 -3.15 13.25
C GLU A 103 -13.38 -1.97 13.15
N GLU A 104 -12.94 -0.84 12.58
CA GLU A 104 -13.70 0.40 12.58
C GLU A 104 -14.49 0.64 11.27
N MET A 105 -14.07 0.01 10.17
CA MET A 105 -14.70 0.13 8.87
C MET A 105 -14.88 -1.25 8.20
N PRO A 106 -15.62 -2.18 8.84
CA PRO A 106 -15.71 -3.57 8.40
C PRO A 106 -16.29 -3.74 6.98
N SER A 107 -17.19 -2.87 6.53
CA SER A 107 -17.69 -2.88 5.16
C SER A 107 -16.56 -2.63 4.16
N VAL A 108 -15.78 -1.55 4.34
CA VAL A 108 -14.64 -1.22 3.49
C VAL A 108 -13.63 -2.36 3.47
N TYR A 109 -13.31 -2.91 4.65
CA TYR A 109 -12.36 -4.02 4.75
C TYR A 109 -12.85 -5.28 4.02
N ASN A 110 -14.12 -5.64 4.19
CA ASN A 110 -14.70 -6.86 3.60
C ASN A 110 -14.84 -6.73 2.09
N ASP A 111 -15.29 -5.59 1.58
CA ASP A 111 -15.51 -5.33 0.16
C ASP A 111 -14.19 -5.13 -0.61
N ALA A 112 -13.11 -4.74 0.09
CA ALA A 112 -11.79 -4.61 -0.52
C ALA A 112 -11.31 -5.94 -1.10
N LYS A 113 -10.92 -5.92 -2.36
CA LYS A 113 -10.18 -6.99 -3.02
C LYS A 113 -8.71 -6.92 -2.65
N TYR A 114 -8.13 -5.70 -2.72
CA TYR A 114 -6.74 -5.45 -2.38
C TYR A 114 -6.58 -4.12 -1.62
N PHE A 115 -5.53 -4.07 -0.81
CA PHE A 115 -5.02 -2.86 -0.17
C PHE A 115 -3.72 -2.46 -0.85
N LEU A 116 -3.75 -1.38 -1.63
CA LEU A 116 -2.61 -0.87 -2.38
C LEU A 116 -1.93 0.28 -1.63
N ASP A 117 -0.64 0.44 -1.83
CA ASP A 117 0.04 1.71 -1.57
C ASP A 117 -0.16 2.67 -2.77
N VAL A 118 0.36 3.89 -2.66
CA VAL A 118 0.23 4.88 -3.75
C VAL A 118 0.92 4.42 -5.02
N ASN A 119 2.08 3.73 -4.90
CA ASN A 119 2.81 3.18 -6.03
C ASN A 119 1.99 2.11 -6.77
N GLY A 120 1.47 1.13 -6.02
CA GLY A 120 0.60 0.08 -6.56
C GLY A 120 -0.68 0.65 -7.18
N PHE A 121 -1.28 1.68 -6.56
CA PHE A 121 -2.47 2.34 -7.09
C PHE A 121 -2.19 3.06 -8.43
N LEU A 122 -1.10 3.79 -8.55
CA LEU A 122 -0.75 4.48 -9.80
C LEU A 122 -0.43 3.47 -10.92
N LYS A 123 0.28 2.39 -10.61
CA LYS A 123 0.48 1.27 -11.55
C LYS A 123 -0.84 0.66 -11.99
N PHE A 124 -1.73 0.41 -11.03
CA PHE A 124 -3.08 -0.09 -11.33
C PHE A 124 -3.87 0.84 -12.25
N LYS A 125 -3.78 2.16 -12.04
CA LYS A 125 -4.43 3.16 -12.91
C LYS A 125 -3.87 3.14 -14.34
N CYS A 126 -2.58 2.85 -14.52
CA CYS A 126 -1.96 2.75 -15.84
C CYS A 126 -2.28 1.43 -16.55
N THR A 127 -2.32 0.31 -15.83
CA THR A 127 -2.25 -1.03 -16.43
C THR A 127 -3.46 -1.92 -16.14
N GLY A 128 -4.29 -1.55 -15.18
CA GLY A 128 -5.36 -2.42 -14.66
C GLY A 128 -4.85 -3.58 -13.77
N VAL A 129 -3.53 -3.68 -13.52
CA VAL A 129 -2.92 -4.77 -12.76
C VAL A 129 -2.57 -4.33 -11.35
N ALA A 130 -3.24 -4.92 -10.35
CA ALA A 130 -3.02 -4.63 -8.94
C ALA A 130 -1.85 -5.47 -8.40
N VAL A 131 -0.75 -4.82 -8.05
CA VAL A 131 0.47 -5.46 -7.52
C VAL A 131 1.12 -4.61 -6.44
N ALA A 132 1.96 -5.23 -5.60
CA ALA A 132 2.89 -4.55 -4.72
C ALA A 132 4.32 -4.94 -5.12
N GLU A 133 5.19 -3.97 -5.31
CA GLU A 133 6.58 -4.21 -5.56
C GLU A 133 7.36 -4.35 -4.23
N TYR A 134 8.52 -5.02 -4.25
CA TYR A 134 9.21 -5.43 -3.04
C TYR A 134 9.60 -4.28 -2.10
N SER A 135 9.96 -3.08 -2.62
CA SER A 135 10.35 -1.97 -1.75
C SER A 135 9.14 -1.40 -0.99
N GLY A 136 8.01 -1.17 -1.67
CA GLY A 136 6.75 -0.77 -1.04
C GLY A 136 6.20 -1.84 -0.10
N ALA A 137 6.22 -3.11 -0.53
CA ALA A 137 5.76 -4.25 0.25
C ALA A 137 6.53 -4.46 1.56
N SER A 138 7.76 -3.94 1.67
CA SER A 138 8.54 -4.01 2.92
C SER A 138 7.82 -3.36 4.09
N SER A 139 7.09 -2.28 3.86
CA SER A 139 6.29 -1.58 4.89
C SER A 139 5.00 -2.32 5.27
N TYR A 140 4.55 -3.26 4.45
CA TYR A 140 3.38 -4.10 4.69
C TYR A 140 3.72 -5.43 5.37
N GLY A 141 4.99 -5.78 5.44
CA GLY A 141 5.45 -7.04 6.03
C GLY A 141 5.90 -8.06 4.97
N LEU A 142 6.83 -7.66 4.12
CA LEU A 142 7.55 -8.53 3.20
C LEU A 142 8.62 -9.34 3.96
N ASP A 143 8.66 -10.66 3.72
CA ASP A 143 9.85 -11.47 3.99
C ASP A 143 10.89 -11.17 2.90
N THR A 144 11.88 -10.35 3.24
CA THR A 144 12.89 -9.89 2.27
C THR A 144 13.79 -11.00 1.76
N LYS A 145 13.92 -12.13 2.49
CA LYS A 145 14.70 -13.30 2.07
C LYS A 145 13.90 -14.17 1.11
N LYS A 146 12.66 -14.50 1.48
CA LYS A 146 11.80 -15.39 0.70
C LYS A 146 11.04 -14.68 -0.42
N LYS A 147 11.01 -13.35 -0.40
CA LYS A 147 10.22 -12.52 -1.33
C LYS A 147 8.73 -12.90 -1.35
N THR A 148 8.19 -13.14 -0.17
CA THR A 148 6.78 -13.46 0.07
C THR A 148 6.24 -12.60 1.22
N TRP A 149 4.92 -12.51 1.35
CA TRP A 149 4.33 -11.93 2.55
C TRP A 149 4.72 -12.73 3.79
N LEU A 150 5.08 -12.03 4.88
CA LEU A 150 5.42 -12.67 6.16
C LEU A 150 4.23 -13.52 6.66
N GLY A 151 4.47 -14.80 6.93
CA GLY A 151 3.47 -15.70 7.48
C GLY A 151 2.91 -15.24 8.83
N ALA A 152 3.71 -14.51 9.61
CA ALA A 152 3.30 -13.92 10.89
C ALA A 152 2.15 -12.89 10.77
N LEU A 153 1.91 -12.31 9.59
CA LEU A 153 0.77 -11.43 9.36
C LEU A 153 -0.58 -12.11 9.64
N LYS A 154 -0.67 -13.42 9.43
CA LYS A 154 -1.87 -14.21 9.78
C LYS A 154 -2.21 -14.12 11.27
N LEU A 155 -1.21 -14.05 12.14
CA LEU A 155 -1.40 -13.95 13.59
C LEU A 155 -2.01 -12.61 14.02
N THR A 156 -1.88 -11.58 13.18
CA THR A 156 -2.50 -10.27 13.42
C THR A 156 -4.00 -10.28 13.11
N GLY A 157 -4.48 -11.28 12.34
CA GLY A 157 -5.86 -11.40 11.89
C GLY A 157 -6.13 -10.76 10.53
N ILE A 158 -5.09 -10.37 9.79
CA ILE A 158 -5.21 -9.89 8.40
C ILE A 158 -5.55 -11.06 7.48
N ASP A 159 -6.51 -10.85 6.57
CA ASP A 159 -6.74 -11.77 5.46
C ASP A 159 -5.65 -11.58 4.40
N MET A 160 -4.76 -12.55 4.29
CA MET A 160 -3.64 -12.53 3.35
C MET A 160 -4.05 -12.45 1.88
N LYS A 161 -5.29 -12.86 1.56
CA LYS A 161 -5.83 -12.78 0.19
C LYS A 161 -6.14 -11.35 -0.25
N LYS A 162 -6.16 -10.41 0.69
CA LYS A 162 -6.37 -8.98 0.44
C LYS A 162 -5.06 -8.22 0.24
N LEU A 163 -3.92 -8.87 0.44
CA LEU A 163 -2.62 -8.32 0.05
C LEU A 163 -2.38 -8.61 -1.44
N PRO A 164 -1.94 -7.61 -2.22
CA PRO A 164 -1.76 -7.77 -3.66
C PRO A 164 -0.61 -8.75 -3.98
N PRO A 165 -0.59 -9.36 -5.18
CA PRO A 165 0.54 -10.14 -5.65
C PRO A 165 1.84 -9.33 -5.61
N LEU A 166 2.93 -10.00 -5.28
CA LEU A 166 4.26 -9.40 -5.17
C LEU A 166 5.03 -9.50 -6.50
N VAL A 167 5.69 -8.40 -6.86
CA VAL A 167 6.54 -8.31 -8.07
C VAL A 167 7.88 -7.67 -7.71
N LYS A 168 8.87 -7.86 -8.56
CA LYS A 168 10.15 -7.14 -8.43
C LYS A 168 9.95 -5.68 -8.83
N SER A 169 10.75 -4.79 -8.25
CA SER A 169 10.71 -3.36 -8.61
C SER A 169 11.13 -3.08 -10.07
N THR A 170 11.75 -4.08 -10.73
CA THR A 170 12.20 -4.03 -12.13
C THR A 170 11.28 -4.78 -13.10
N ASP A 171 10.21 -5.42 -12.61
CA ASP A 171 9.29 -6.13 -13.50
C ASP A 171 8.41 -5.12 -14.26
N MET A 172 8.23 -5.36 -15.55
CA MET A 172 7.25 -4.66 -16.37
C MET A 172 5.86 -5.17 -15.99
N ILE A 173 4.96 -4.26 -15.64
CA ILE A 173 3.62 -4.61 -15.12
C ILE A 173 2.55 -4.54 -16.20
N GLY A 174 2.80 -3.80 -17.27
CA GLY A 174 1.90 -3.67 -18.42
C GLY A 174 2.50 -2.77 -19.50
N GLU A 175 1.86 -2.75 -20.64
CA GLU A 175 2.17 -1.92 -21.82
C GLU A 175 0.98 -1.00 -22.12
#